data_eb1063f5baba46f605a048b0225f31fd
#
_entry.id   eb1063f5baba46f605a048b0225f31fd
#
_cell.length_a   1.000
_cell.length_b   1.000
_cell.length_c   1.000
_cell.angle_alpha   90.00
_cell.angle_beta   90.00
_cell.angle_gamma   90.00
#
_symmetry.space_group_name_H-M   'P 1'
#
loop_
_entity.id
_entity.type
_entity.pdbx_description
1 polymer ?
#
loop_
_entity_poly.entity_id
_entity_poly.type
_entity_poly.pdbx_seq_one_letter_code
_entity_poly.pdbx_strand_id
1 'polypeptide(L)'
;MEIGLMKAGVRVIQSLDLDADATNCMNANPHYFSHSVLHVDIKDKTVLEQPQSDIIVGTYPCTKYSAIADIHGTRTGDDLFLHFFRHIAIEQPEMYVVENVPGMKKFKVVMEAMTKLPNYYVNIFCPLNASLWLPQRRKRLILIGTKKPFSIAAPAQINNKPKLKDLLEKSPEVEMPDYVLKRIKGNYRDLPIIVDPEQPNAIAPTCVAHYAKDLSTRLVKDSTSPHGLRPFSIREYARLQGFPDDFHFENKRTSYKLIGNAVPVQMGQWIGEEAVKYFN
;
A
#
# COMPACT_ATOMS: atom_id res chain seq x y z
N MET A 1 -5.68 -0.07 -2.23
CA MET A 1 -6.38 -1.35 -2.50
C MET A 1 -7.70 -1.10 -3.22
N GLU A 2 -8.67 -0.49 -2.60
CA GLU A 2 -10.07 -0.34 -3.04
C GLU A 2 -10.25 0.29 -4.42
N ILE A 3 -9.58 1.43 -4.70
CA ILE A 3 -9.62 2.06 -6.04
C ILE A 3 -9.21 1.05 -7.13
N GLY A 4 -8.23 0.20 -6.84
CA GLY A 4 -7.81 -0.86 -7.77
C GLY A 4 -8.86 -1.94 -7.96
N LEU A 5 -9.46 -2.42 -6.86
CA LEU A 5 -10.56 -3.39 -6.90
C LEU A 5 -11.74 -2.88 -7.74
N MET A 6 -12.14 -1.62 -7.51
CA MET A 6 -13.23 -1.00 -8.27
C MET A 6 -12.90 -0.83 -9.76
N LYS A 7 -11.65 -0.50 -10.11
CA LYS A 7 -11.19 -0.45 -11.51
C LYS A 7 -11.30 -1.80 -12.21
N ALA A 8 -11.19 -2.89 -11.47
CA ALA A 8 -11.38 -4.25 -11.98
C ALA A 8 -12.85 -4.70 -12.04
N GLY A 9 -13.80 -3.88 -11.57
CA GLY A 9 -15.22 -4.21 -11.55
C GLY A 9 -15.72 -4.84 -10.25
N VAL A 10 -14.88 -4.91 -9.20
CA VAL A 10 -15.31 -5.37 -7.87
C VAL A 10 -16.06 -4.26 -7.17
N ARG A 11 -17.26 -4.54 -6.69
CA ARG A 11 -18.07 -3.60 -5.90
C ARG A 11 -17.62 -3.63 -4.44
N VAL A 12 -17.05 -2.55 -3.95
CA VAL A 12 -16.77 -2.36 -2.53
C VAL A 12 -18.04 -1.91 -1.82
N ILE A 13 -18.40 -2.55 -0.70
CA ILE A 13 -19.64 -2.27 0.04
C ILE A 13 -19.38 -1.63 1.40
N GLN A 14 -18.22 -1.91 2.00
CA GLN A 14 -17.81 -1.32 3.28
C GLN A 14 -16.30 -1.28 3.38
N SER A 15 -15.79 -0.24 4.01
CA SER A 15 -14.39 -0.10 4.43
C SER A 15 -14.32 0.34 5.88
N LEU A 16 -13.27 -0.07 6.57
CA LEU A 16 -13.01 0.38 7.93
C LEU A 16 -11.52 0.67 8.15
N ASP A 17 -11.26 1.69 8.92
CA ASP A 17 -9.92 2.03 9.42
C ASP A 17 -10.01 2.67 10.80
N LEU A 18 -9.03 2.43 11.65
CA LEU A 18 -8.88 3.09 12.95
C LEU A 18 -8.32 4.52 12.81
N ASP A 19 -7.63 4.81 11.70
CA ASP A 19 -7.02 6.11 11.46
C ASP A 19 -8.06 7.10 10.92
N ALA A 20 -8.43 8.08 11.75
CA ALA A 20 -9.36 9.13 11.35
C ALA A 20 -8.88 9.93 10.11
N ASP A 21 -7.56 10.14 9.94
CA ASP A 21 -7.02 10.80 8.75
C ASP A 21 -7.32 9.97 7.49
N ALA A 22 -7.28 8.62 7.59
CA ALA A 22 -7.58 7.73 6.48
C ALA A 22 -9.07 7.78 6.12
N THR A 23 -9.97 7.63 7.09
CA THR A 23 -11.42 7.66 6.85
C THR A 23 -11.90 9.03 6.37
N ASN A 24 -11.35 10.14 6.91
CA ASN A 24 -11.64 11.49 6.44
C ASN A 24 -11.18 11.67 4.99
N CYS A 25 -9.96 11.22 4.64
CA CYS A 25 -9.46 11.28 3.28
C CYS A 25 -10.33 10.47 2.30
N MET A 26 -10.82 9.30 2.70
CA MET A 26 -11.75 8.50 1.89
C MET A 26 -13.07 9.26 1.68
N ASN A 27 -13.66 9.82 2.73
CA ASN A 27 -14.91 10.59 2.66
C ASN A 27 -14.77 11.88 1.83
N ALA A 28 -13.57 12.48 1.79
CA ALA A 28 -13.27 13.63 0.91
C ALA A 28 -13.16 13.27 -0.58
N ASN A 29 -13.20 11.97 -0.92
CA ASN A 29 -13.13 11.46 -2.29
C ASN A 29 -14.35 10.57 -2.62
N PRO A 30 -15.60 11.10 -2.56
CA PRO A 30 -16.82 10.28 -2.64
C PRO A 30 -17.02 9.58 -3.98
N HIS A 31 -16.40 10.07 -5.06
CA HIS A 31 -16.45 9.41 -6.38
C HIS A 31 -15.62 8.12 -6.44
N TYR A 32 -14.63 7.96 -5.52
CA TYR A 32 -13.89 6.70 -5.31
C TYR A 32 -14.42 5.89 -4.14
N PHE A 33 -15.13 6.49 -3.17
CA PHE A 33 -15.61 5.85 -1.96
C PHE A 33 -17.09 6.19 -1.73
N SER A 34 -17.95 5.70 -2.64
CA SER A 34 -19.40 5.87 -2.53
C SER A 34 -20.08 4.88 -1.57
N HIS A 35 -19.30 3.99 -0.97
CA HIS A 35 -19.75 2.97 -0.01
C HIS A 35 -19.58 3.45 1.45
N SER A 36 -19.99 2.62 2.40
CA SER A 36 -19.85 2.91 3.83
C SER A 36 -18.38 2.90 4.26
N VAL A 37 -17.88 4.02 4.77
CA VAL A 37 -16.55 4.16 5.37
C VAL A 37 -16.69 4.33 6.87
N LEU A 38 -16.16 3.39 7.65
CA LEU A 38 -16.30 3.35 9.11
C LEU A 38 -14.98 3.71 9.78
N HIS A 39 -15.03 4.69 10.69
CA HIS A 39 -13.94 4.97 11.62
C HIS A 39 -14.14 4.09 12.87
N VAL A 40 -13.52 2.90 12.89
CA VAL A 40 -13.71 1.91 13.96
C VAL A 40 -12.46 1.02 14.10
N ASP A 41 -12.19 0.59 15.34
CA ASP A 41 -11.18 -0.44 15.59
C ASP A 41 -11.77 -1.83 15.23
N ILE A 42 -11.07 -2.60 14.43
CA ILE A 42 -11.47 -3.99 14.09
C ILE A 42 -11.62 -4.88 15.33
N LYS A 43 -10.98 -4.52 16.44
CA LYS A 43 -11.11 -5.23 17.73
C LYS A 43 -12.53 -5.12 18.30
N ASP A 44 -13.15 -3.97 18.11
CA ASP A 44 -14.48 -3.65 18.63
C ASP A 44 -15.61 -3.96 17.64
N LYS A 45 -15.25 -4.14 16.34
CA LYS A 45 -16.21 -4.47 15.28
C LYS A 45 -16.60 -5.95 15.32
N THR A 46 -17.88 -6.25 15.52
CA THR A 46 -18.40 -7.62 15.43
C THR A 46 -18.62 -8.03 13.97
N VAL A 47 -18.52 -9.33 13.68
CA VAL A 47 -18.79 -9.86 12.34
C VAL A 47 -20.28 -9.73 12.00
N LEU A 48 -21.15 -9.90 12.98
CA LEU A 48 -22.61 -9.84 12.79
C LEU A 48 -23.14 -8.46 12.38
N GLU A 49 -22.37 -7.40 12.66
CA GLU A 49 -22.73 -6.01 12.31
C GLU A 49 -22.24 -5.58 10.92
N GLN A 50 -21.55 -6.45 10.21
CA GLN A 50 -21.11 -6.13 8.86
C GLN A 50 -22.08 -6.68 7.80
N PRO A 51 -22.17 -6.03 6.63
CA PRO A 51 -22.93 -6.59 5.52
C PRO A 51 -22.22 -7.86 5.02
N GLN A 52 -23.00 -8.88 4.67
CA GLN A 52 -22.47 -10.09 4.06
C GLN A 52 -21.70 -9.73 2.77
N SER A 53 -20.54 -10.32 2.58
CA SER A 53 -19.67 -10.06 1.44
C SER A 53 -19.09 -11.34 0.84
N ASP A 54 -18.94 -11.37 -0.47
CA ASP A 54 -18.30 -12.47 -1.17
C ASP A 54 -16.76 -12.45 -0.97
N ILE A 55 -16.21 -11.25 -0.73
CA ILE A 55 -14.77 -11.03 -0.59
C ILE A 55 -14.48 -10.19 0.66
N ILE A 56 -13.56 -10.67 1.50
CA ILE A 56 -13.02 -9.89 2.62
C ILE A 56 -11.53 -9.60 2.35
N VAL A 57 -11.14 -8.32 2.46
CA VAL A 57 -9.76 -7.88 2.21
C VAL A 57 -9.16 -7.31 3.50
N GLY A 58 -8.00 -7.82 3.91
CA GLY A 58 -7.24 -7.33 5.05
C GLY A 58 -5.90 -6.71 4.65
N THR A 59 -5.74 -5.44 5.02
CA THR A 59 -4.48 -4.69 4.85
C THR A 59 -4.02 -4.14 6.21
N TYR A 60 -4.14 -4.94 7.25
CA TYR A 60 -3.85 -4.55 8.62
C TYR A 60 -2.37 -4.19 8.83
N PRO A 61 -2.04 -3.31 9.83
CA PRO A 61 -0.68 -2.81 10.03
C PRO A 61 0.38 -3.91 10.21
N CYS A 62 1.54 -3.65 9.62
CA CYS A 62 2.71 -4.54 9.62
C CYS A 62 3.65 -4.33 10.81
N THR A 63 3.24 -3.65 11.87
CA THR A 63 4.14 -3.19 12.95
C THR A 63 5.00 -4.30 13.54
N LYS A 64 4.49 -5.54 13.65
CA LYS A 64 5.25 -6.71 14.11
C LYS A 64 6.10 -7.38 13.02
N TYR A 65 5.78 -7.18 11.73
CA TYR A 65 6.37 -7.93 10.61
C TYR A 65 7.40 -7.14 9.82
N SER A 66 7.56 -5.84 10.12
CA SER A 66 8.47 -4.98 9.38
C SER A 66 9.92 -5.13 9.84
N ALA A 67 10.87 -4.95 8.92
CA ALA A 67 12.30 -4.91 9.27
C ALA A 67 12.66 -3.78 10.25
N ILE A 68 11.87 -2.69 10.26
CA ILE A 68 12.03 -1.57 11.20
C ILE A 68 11.71 -2.02 12.64
N ALA A 69 10.70 -2.88 12.82
CA ALA A 69 10.39 -3.43 14.14
C ALA A 69 11.53 -4.32 14.68
N ASP A 70 12.24 -5.02 13.79
CA ASP A 70 13.43 -5.81 14.16
C ASP A 70 14.58 -4.92 14.66
N ILE A 71 14.81 -3.77 13.99
CA ILE A 71 15.88 -2.82 14.34
C ILE A 71 15.61 -2.14 15.68
N HIS A 72 14.35 -1.82 15.99
CA HIS A 72 13.99 -1.10 17.21
C HIS A 72 13.54 -2.00 18.37
N GLY A 73 13.52 -3.33 18.19
CA GLY A 73 13.05 -4.27 19.21
C GLY A 73 11.55 -4.12 19.56
N THR A 74 10.81 -3.38 18.76
CA THR A 74 9.40 -3.00 19.03
C THR A 74 8.41 -3.99 18.44
N ARG A 75 8.61 -5.28 18.62
CA ARG A 75 7.64 -6.32 18.25
C ARG A 75 6.42 -6.36 19.18
N THR A 76 6.20 -5.31 19.93
CA THR A 76 5.03 -5.12 20.78
C THR A 76 3.87 -4.54 19.96
N GLY A 77 2.68 -5.01 20.17
CA GLY A 77 1.46 -4.53 19.51
C GLY A 77 0.43 -5.65 19.41
N ASP A 78 -0.81 -5.28 19.21
CA ASP A 78 -1.92 -6.22 19.08
C ASP A 78 -1.76 -7.12 17.85
N ASP A 79 -2.20 -8.36 17.98
CA ASP A 79 -2.23 -9.31 16.87
C ASP A 79 -3.47 -9.07 16.00
N LEU A 80 -3.46 -7.95 15.26
CA LEU A 80 -4.58 -7.56 14.39
C LEU A 80 -4.94 -8.63 13.35
N PHE A 81 -3.98 -9.52 13.03
CA PHE A 81 -4.29 -10.66 12.18
C PHE A 81 -5.34 -11.59 12.81
N LEU A 82 -5.39 -11.74 14.14
CA LEU A 82 -6.41 -12.56 14.83
C LEU A 82 -7.81 -11.98 14.64
N HIS A 83 -7.93 -10.64 14.68
CA HIS A 83 -9.22 -10.00 14.48
C HIS A 83 -9.67 -10.12 13.03
N PHE A 84 -8.78 -9.95 12.07
CA PHE A 84 -9.08 -10.20 10.66
C PHE A 84 -9.42 -11.69 10.41
N PHE A 85 -8.63 -12.61 10.97
CA PHE A 85 -8.88 -14.05 10.90
C PHE A 85 -10.26 -14.42 11.47
N ARG A 86 -10.68 -13.79 12.59
CA ARG A 86 -12.02 -13.97 13.17
C ARG A 86 -13.12 -13.65 12.16
N HIS A 87 -13.00 -12.56 11.40
CA HIS A 87 -13.97 -12.21 10.36
C HIS A 87 -14.04 -13.28 9.27
N ILE A 88 -12.91 -13.76 8.78
CA ILE A 88 -12.89 -14.84 7.78
C ILE A 88 -13.48 -16.13 8.34
N ALA A 89 -13.12 -16.51 9.56
CA ALA A 89 -13.56 -17.77 10.17
C ALA A 89 -15.07 -17.82 10.44
N ILE A 90 -15.68 -16.69 10.77
CA ILE A 90 -17.11 -16.59 11.07
C ILE A 90 -17.95 -16.38 9.81
N GLU A 91 -17.58 -15.43 8.95
CA GLU A 91 -18.35 -15.11 7.74
C GLU A 91 -18.12 -16.11 6.61
N GLN A 92 -16.94 -16.71 6.56
CA GLN A 92 -16.56 -17.68 5.53
C GLN A 92 -16.83 -17.19 4.10
N PRO A 93 -16.26 -16.05 3.68
CA PRO A 93 -16.49 -15.50 2.35
C PRO A 93 -16.00 -16.47 1.27
N GLU A 94 -16.49 -16.33 0.04
CA GLU A 94 -16.01 -17.11 -1.11
C GLU A 94 -14.52 -16.87 -1.40
N MET A 95 -14.05 -15.65 -1.13
CA MET A 95 -12.65 -15.25 -1.26
C MET A 95 -12.19 -14.37 -0.11
N TYR A 96 -10.96 -14.55 0.35
CA TYR A 96 -10.30 -13.56 1.19
C TYR A 96 -8.94 -13.15 0.63
N VAL A 97 -8.54 -11.92 0.90
CA VAL A 97 -7.25 -11.37 0.48
C VAL A 97 -6.51 -10.80 1.68
N VAL A 98 -5.22 -11.12 1.82
CA VAL A 98 -4.34 -10.49 2.80
C VAL A 98 -3.21 -9.79 2.06
N GLU A 99 -3.00 -8.51 2.35
CA GLU A 99 -1.79 -7.79 1.96
C GLU A 99 -0.96 -7.44 3.19
N ASN A 100 0.34 -7.67 3.11
CA ASN A 100 1.28 -7.27 4.17
C ASN A 100 2.72 -7.17 3.62
N VAL A 101 3.67 -6.83 4.47
CA VAL A 101 5.09 -6.82 4.11
C VAL A 101 5.65 -8.25 4.02
N PRO A 102 6.68 -8.51 3.19
CA PRO A 102 7.28 -9.85 3.04
C PRO A 102 7.79 -10.45 4.36
N GLY A 103 8.13 -9.62 5.35
CA GLY A 103 8.57 -10.04 6.68
C GLY A 103 7.54 -10.91 7.42
N MET A 104 6.24 -10.78 7.12
CA MET A 104 5.19 -11.62 7.68
C MET A 104 5.43 -13.12 7.43
N LYS A 105 6.07 -13.49 6.30
CA LYS A 105 6.41 -14.88 5.98
C LYS A 105 7.28 -15.59 7.03
N LYS A 106 8.02 -14.83 7.85
CA LYS A 106 8.85 -15.37 8.93
C LYS A 106 8.02 -15.86 10.13
N PHE A 107 6.78 -15.44 10.26
CA PHE A 107 5.88 -15.79 11.36
C PHE A 107 5.08 -17.04 11.01
N LYS A 108 5.67 -18.20 11.30
CA LYS A 108 5.13 -19.52 10.89
C LYS A 108 3.69 -19.74 11.35
N VAL A 109 3.36 -19.38 12.59
CA VAL A 109 2.00 -19.56 13.15
C VAL A 109 0.97 -18.67 12.43
N VAL A 110 1.33 -17.43 12.11
CA VAL A 110 0.46 -16.52 11.35
C VAL A 110 0.25 -17.05 9.93
N MET A 111 1.33 -17.50 9.28
CA MET A 111 1.25 -18.09 7.94
C MET A 111 0.43 -19.38 7.94
N GLU A 112 0.58 -20.23 8.93
CA GLU A 112 -0.21 -21.44 9.09
C GLU A 112 -1.69 -21.10 9.23
N ALA A 113 -2.06 -20.22 10.18
CA ALA A 113 -3.44 -19.78 10.38
C ALA A 113 -4.08 -19.22 9.08
N MET A 114 -3.31 -18.42 8.31
CA MET A 114 -3.82 -17.77 7.11
C MET A 114 -3.75 -18.63 5.84
N THR A 115 -3.04 -19.76 5.84
CA THR A 115 -2.88 -20.60 4.64
C THR A 115 -3.41 -22.02 4.79
N LYS A 116 -3.81 -22.41 6.02
CA LYS A 116 -4.34 -23.74 6.34
C LYS A 116 -5.77 -23.70 6.87
N LEU A 117 -6.47 -22.59 6.62
CA LEU A 117 -7.90 -22.48 6.93
C LEU A 117 -8.66 -23.65 6.24
N PRO A 118 -9.50 -24.40 6.97
CA PRO A 118 -10.36 -25.40 6.37
C PRO A 118 -11.23 -24.80 5.25
N ASN A 119 -11.41 -25.55 4.18
CA ASN A 119 -12.22 -25.17 3.02
C ASN A 119 -11.67 -24.01 2.16
N TYR A 120 -10.40 -23.64 2.33
CA TYR A 120 -9.77 -22.65 1.45
C TYR A 120 -8.53 -23.17 0.76
N TYR A 121 -8.41 -22.85 -0.52
CA TYR A 121 -7.23 -23.03 -1.36
C TYR A 121 -6.50 -21.69 -1.46
N VAL A 122 -5.22 -21.64 -1.06
CA VAL A 122 -4.49 -20.38 -0.89
C VAL A 122 -3.35 -20.23 -1.88
N ASN A 123 -3.40 -19.17 -2.68
CA ASN A 123 -2.31 -18.71 -3.52
C ASN A 123 -1.45 -17.70 -2.75
N ILE A 124 -0.11 -17.85 -2.82
CA ILE A 124 0.86 -17.04 -2.06
C ILE A 124 1.82 -16.35 -3.02
N PHE A 125 1.84 -15.01 -2.99
CA PHE A 125 2.77 -14.19 -3.77
C PHE A 125 3.69 -13.43 -2.81
N CYS A 126 4.97 -13.85 -2.72
CA CYS A 126 5.94 -13.23 -1.81
C CYS A 126 7.38 -13.40 -2.31
N PRO A 127 8.08 -12.32 -2.70
CA PRO A 127 7.58 -10.96 -2.76
C PRO A 127 6.88 -10.65 -4.08
N LEU A 128 5.72 -10.01 -4.02
CA LEU A 128 5.12 -9.32 -5.16
C LEU A 128 5.59 -7.87 -5.17
N ASN A 129 6.14 -7.40 -6.28
CA ASN A 129 6.76 -6.07 -6.35
C ASN A 129 5.94 -5.12 -7.23
N ALA A 130 5.60 -3.95 -6.71
CA ALA A 130 4.89 -2.92 -7.47
C ALA A 130 5.64 -2.45 -8.74
N SER A 131 6.95 -2.74 -8.84
CA SER A 131 7.74 -2.44 -10.03
C SER A 131 7.28 -3.17 -11.30
N LEU A 132 6.38 -4.13 -11.19
CA LEU A 132 5.71 -4.75 -12.34
C LEU A 132 4.80 -3.74 -13.09
N TRP A 133 4.23 -2.78 -12.38
CA TRP A 133 3.24 -1.83 -12.90
C TRP A 133 3.67 -0.36 -12.80
N LEU A 134 4.50 -0.02 -11.80
CA LEU A 134 4.86 1.35 -11.43
C LEU A 134 6.39 1.49 -11.32
N PRO A 135 6.96 2.66 -11.52
CA PRO A 135 8.39 2.89 -11.30
C PRO A 135 8.71 3.02 -9.80
N GLN A 136 8.23 2.08 -8.99
CA GLN A 136 8.45 2.04 -7.54
C GLN A 136 8.88 0.64 -7.09
N ARG A 137 9.93 0.56 -6.28
CA ARG A 137 10.33 -0.67 -5.59
C ARG A 137 9.51 -0.82 -4.31
N ARG A 138 8.42 -1.60 -4.36
CA ARG A 138 7.57 -1.88 -3.20
C ARG A 138 7.21 -3.36 -3.17
N LYS A 139 7.90 -4.12 -2.35
CA LYS A 139 7.69 -5.56 -2.19
C LYS A 139 6.60 -5.84 -1.15
N ARG A 140 5.68 -6.75 -1.46
CA ARG A 140 4.57 -7.14 -0.60
C ARG A 140 4.40 -8.66 -0.58
N LEU A 141 3.74 -9.13 0.45
CA LEU A 141 3.15 -10.46 0.53
C LEU A 141 1.67 -10.31 0.23
N ILE A 142 1.16 -11.13 -0.69
CA ILE A 142 -0.27 -11.25 -0.99
C ILE A 142 -0.67 -12.70 -0.78
N LEU A 143 -1.73 -12.92 -0.01
CA LEU A 143 -2.42 -14.20 0.11
C LEU A 143 -3.81 -14.04 -0.50
N ILE A 144 -4.21 -14.99 -1.33
CA ILE A 144 -5.57 -15.06 -1.90
C ILE A 144 -6.09 -16.45 -1.60
N GLY A 145 -7.07 -16.55 -0.70
CA GLY A 145 -7.75 -17.80 -0.35
C GLY A 145 -9.12 -17.86 -1.00
N THR A 146 -9.45 -18.98 -1.63
CA THR A 146 -10.71 -19.22 -2.35
C THR A 146 -11.36 -20.53 -1.90
N LYS A 147 -12.70 -20.61 -1.80
CA LYS A 147 -13.38 -21.84 -1.40
C LYS A 147 -13.30 -22.95 -2.45
N LYS A 148 -13.24 -22.60 -3.72
CA LYS A 148 -13.02 -23.55 -4.80
C LYS A 148 -11.56 -23.54 -5.21
N PRO A 149 -11.01 -24.66 -5.70
CA PRO A 149 -9.66 -24.69 -6.27
C PRO A 149 -9.55 -23.66 -7.41
N PHE A 150 -8.65 -22.69 -7.23
CA PHE A 150 -8.40 -21.66 -8.23
C PHE A 150 -6.91 -21.34 -8.27
N SER A 151 -6.27 -21.57 -9.41
CA SER A 151 -4.84 -21.32 -9.59
C SER A 151 -4.65 -19.94 -10.20
N ILE A 152 -3.92 -19.08 -9.49
CA ILE A 152 -3.61 -17.71 -9.93
C ILE A 152 -2.16 -17.68 -10.42
N ALA A 153 -1.95 -17.24 -11.65
CA ALA A 153 -0.61 -17.01 -12.17
C ALA A 153 -0.01 -15.73 -11.57
N ALA A 154 1.29 -15.75 -11.30
CA ALA A 154 1.99 -14.52 -10.90
C ALA A 154 1.87 -13.46 -12.01
N PRO A 155 1.58 -12.19 -11.68
CA PRO A 155 1.42 -11.15 -12.68
C PRO A 155 2.72 -10.88 -13.41
N ALA A 156 2.63 -10.71 -14.73
CA ALA A 156 3.75 -10.28 -15.54
C ALA A 156 3.96 -8.77 -15.48
N GLN A 157 5.16 -8.32 -15.82
CA GLN A 157 5.40 -6.89 -16.00
C GLN A 157 4.60 -6.36 -17.19
N ILE A 158 3.93 -5.23 -17.02
CA ILE A 158 3.21 -4.59 -18.12
C ILE A 158 4.18 -3.91 -19.09
N ASN A 159 3.87 -4.00 -20.38
CA ASN A 159 4.72 -3.44 -21.44
C ASN A 159 4.80 -1.90 -21.39
N ASN A 160 3.68 -1.24 -21.10
CA ASN A 160 3.56 0.22 -21.08
C ASN A 160 3.61 0.78 -19.65
N LYS A 161 4.56 0.31 -18.84
CA LYS A 161 4.79 0.85 -17.51
C LYS A 161 5.25 2.32 -17.62
N PRO A 162 4.65 3.26 -16.84
CA PRO A 162 5.11 4.64 -16.84
C PRO A 162 6.58 4.73 -16.40
N LYS A 163 7.34 5.63 -17.00
CA LYS A 163 8.70 5.95 -16.54
C LYS A 163 8.62 6.86 -15.33
N LEU A 164 9.66 6.86 -14.49
CA LEU A 164 9.68 7.72 -13.30
C LEU A 164 9.49 9.19 -13.66
N LYS A 165 10.18 9.67 -14.69
CA LYS A 165 10.10 11.07 -15.15
C LYS A 165 8.67 11.48 -15.56
N ASP A 166 7.87 10.54 -16.07
CA ASP A 166 6.50 10.84 -16.52
C ASP A 166 5.54 11.08 -15.33
N LEU A 167 5.92 10.66 -14.12
CA LEU A 167 5.16 10.86 -12.89
C LEU A 167 5.56 12.15 -12.16
N LEU A 168 6.67 12.78 -12.53
CA LEU A 168 7.15 13.99 -11.88
C LEU A 168 6.37 15.22 -12.38
N GLU A 169 6.21 16.19 -11.50
CA GLU A 169 5.65 17.48 -11.83
C GLU A 169 6.70 18.37 -12.49
N LYS A 170 6.30 19.18 -13.46
CA LYS A 170 7.21 20.10 -14.17
C LYS A 170 7.72 21.23 -13.27
N SER A 171 6.89 21.67 -12.32
CA SER A 171 7.20 22.76 -11.39
C SER A 171 6.56 22.47 -10.05
N PRO A 172 7.07 21.49 -9.27
CA PRO A 172 6.48 21.12 -8.00
C PRO A 172 6.73 22.21 -6.95
N GLU A 173 5.70 22.54 -6.20
CA GLU A 173 5.81 23.42 -5.03
C GLU A 173 6.38 22.64 -3.83
N VAL A 174 7.67 22.33 -3.89
CA VAL A 174 8.39 21.62 -2.83
C VAL A 174 9.60 22.40 -2.38
N GLU A 175 9.56 22.87 -1.15
CA GLU A 175 10.72 23.48 -0.53
C GLU A 175 11.73 22.43 -0.09
N MET A 176 13.02 22.77 -0.22
CA MET A 176 14.11 21.99 0.35
C MET A 176 14.37 22.44 1.78
N PRO A 177 13.98 21.68 2.82
CA PRO A 177 14.21 22.09 4.19
C PRO A 177 15.70 22.21 4.54
N ASP A 178 16.07 23.16 5.38
CA ASP A 178 17.47 23.38 5.80
C ASP A 178 18.13 22.13 6.40
N TYR A 179 17.39 21.32 7.14
CA TYR A 179 17.93 20.08 7.71
C TYR A 179 18.30 19.07 6.63
N VAL A 180 17.59 19.06 5.50
CA VAL A 180 17.90 18.20 4.34
C VAL A 180 19.21 18.69 3.71
N LEU A 181 19.34 20.00 3.50
CA LEU A 181 20.58 20.61 2.97
C LEU A 181 21.80 20.32 3.86
N LYS A 182 21.63 20.46 5.18
CA LYS A 182 22.67 20.12 6.17
C LYS A 182 23.07 18.65 6.08
N ARG A 183 22.08 17.75 5.89
CA ARG A 183 22.33 16.32 5.82
C ARG A 183 23.09 15.91 4.55
N ILE A 184 22.67 16.40 3.36
CA ILE A 184 23.34 16.07 2.09
C ILE A 184 24.74 16.67 1.95
N LYS A 185 25.08 17.71 2.70
CA LYS A 185 26.40 18.34 2.75
C LYS A 185 27.28 17.85 3.91
N GLY A 186 26.70 17.16 4.90
CA GLY A 186 27.37 16.74 6.13
C GLY A 186 27.84 15.30 6.14
N ASN A 187 28.08 14.79 7.35
CA ASN A 187 28.56 13.40 7.58
C ASN A 187 27.58 12.30 7.13
N TYR A 188 26.32 12.65 6.88
CA TYR A 188 25.28 11.73 6.44
C TYR A 188 24.94 11.86 4.96
N ARG A 189 25.82 12.43 4.15
CA ARG A 189 25.59 12.68 2.71
C ARG A 189 25.26 11.43 1.90
N ASP A 190 25.72 10.28 2.33
CA ASP A 190 25.54 9.00 1.63
C ASP A 190 24.27 8.24 2.06
N LEU A 191 23.53 8.75 3.07
CA LEU A 191 22.30 8.10 3.56
C LEU A 191 21.04 8.36 2.72
N PRO A 192 20.82 9.54 2.10
CA PRO A 192 19.67 9.76 1.25
C PRO A 192 19.69 8.84 0.02
N ILE A 193 18.54 8.23 -0.28
CA ILE A 193 18.36 7.54 -1.55
C ILE A 193 18.04 8.59 -2.60
N ILE A 194 18.99 8.86 -3.49
CA ILE A 194 18.83 9.83 -4.58
C ILE A 194 18.50 9.08 -5.85
N VAL A 195 17.39 9.44 -6.48
CA VAL A 195 16.94 8.85 -7.74
C VAL A 195 17.14 9.84 -8.88
N ASP A 196 17.72 9.37 -9.95
CA ASP A 196 17.87 10.12 -11.19
C ASP A 196 16.75 9.72 -12.16
N PRO A 197 15.75 10.59 -12.42
CA PRO A 197 14.60 10.25 -13.25
C PRO A 197 14.96 10.13 -14.75
N GLU A 198 16.10 10.66 -15.18
CA GLU A 198 16.55 10.56 -16.57
C GLU A 198 17.19 9.21 -16.90
N GLN A 199 17.51 8.40 -15.89
CA GLN A 199 17.97 7.04 -16.12
C GLN A 199 16.85 6.20 -16.78
N PRO A 200 17.15 5.41 -17.83
CA PRO A 200 16.13 4.68 -18.61
C PRO A 200 15.22 3.77 -17.78
N ASN A 201 15.77 3.21 -16.70
CA ASN A 201 15.06 2.27 -15.81
C ASN A 201 14.99 2.80 -14.38
N ALA A 202 14.87 4.12 -14.21
CA ALA A 202 14.77 4.74 -12.90
C ALA A 202 13.57 4.18 -12.11
N ILE A 203 13.85 3.73 -10.89
CA ILE A 203 12.84 3.18 -9.97
C ILE A 203 12.96 3.91 -8.64
N ALA A 204 11.89 4.55 -8.21
CA ALA A 204 11.80 5.18 -6.90
C ALA A 204 11.82 4.11 -5.78
N PRO A 205 12.37 4.43 -4.61
CA PRO A 205 12.30 3.58 -3.43
C PRO A 205 10.85 3.48 -2.93
N THR A 206 10.61 2.53 -2.02
CA THR A 206 9.30 2.36 -1.37
C THR A 206 8.80 3.67 -0.75
N CYS A 207 7.59 4.09 -1.10
CA CYS A 207 6.87 5.13 -0.39
C CYS A 207 6.60 4.70 1.05
N VAL A 208 7.06 5.47 2.03
CA VAL A 208 6.95 5.17 3.46
C VAL A 208 6.09 6.21 4.18
N ALA A 209 5.34 5.77 5.19
CA ALA A 209 4.43 6.62 5.95
C ALA A 209 5.13 7.75 6.72
N HIS A 210 6.38 7.55 7.12
CA HIS A 210 7.14 8.54 7.89
C HIS A 210 7.90 9.56 7.03
N TYR A 211 7.69 9.59 5.72
CA TYR A 211 8.41 10.49 4.83
C TYR A 211 8.26 11.98 5.19
N ALA A 212 7.07 12.40 5.65
CA ALA A 212 6.87 13.77 6.14
C ALA A 212 7.75 14.16 7.36
N LYS A 213 8.22 13.15 8.13
CA LYS A 213 9.10 13.39 9.30
C LYS A 213 10.55 13.60 8.87
N ASP A 214 10.97 13.01 7.77
CA ASP A 214 12.33 13.12 7.26
C ASP A 214 12.35 13.01 5.72
N LEU A 215 12.18 14.16 5.08
CA LEU A 215 12.21 14.30 3.61
C LEU A 215 13.58 14.00 3.01
N SER A 216 14.66 13.96 3.82
CA SER A 216 16.00 13.65 3.33
C SER A 216 16.19 12.19 2.94
N THR A 217 15.32 11.29 3.39
CA THR A 217 15.49 9.85 3.16
C THR A 217 15.30 9.43 1.70
N ARG A 218 14.60 10.25 0.90
CA ARG A 218 14.33 10.01 -0.53
C ARG A 218 14.31 11.32 -1.28
N LEU A 219 15.23 11.48 -2.21
CA LEU A 219 15.36 12.68 -3.02
C LEU A 219 15.34 12.30 -4.50
N VAL A 220 14.87 13.23 -5.33
CA VAL A 220 14.91 13.12 -6.78
C VAL A 220 15.84 14.20 -7.34
N LYS A 221 16.65 13.84 -8.34
CA LYS A 221 17.41 14.81 -9.09
C LYS A 221 16.46 15.68 -9.90
N ASP A 222 16.64 16.98 -9.83
CA ASP A 222 15.87 17.98 -10.55
C ASP A 222 16.73 19.17 -10.87
N SER A 223 17.09 19.31 -12.15
CA SER A 223 17.95 20.39 -12.63
C SER A 223 17.31 21.79 -12.50
N THR A 224 15.99 21.86 -12.33
CA THR A 224 15.25 23.12 -12.12
C THR A 224 15.28 23.57 -10.67
N SER A 225 15.58 22.64 -9.74
CA SER A 225 15.72 22.94 -8.32
C SER A 225 17.05 23.69 -8.05
N PRO A 226 17.05 24.70 -7.15
CA PRO A 226 18.26 25.46 -6.81
C PRO A 226 19.46 24.61 -6.33
N HIS A 227 19.19 23.42 -5.86
CA HIS A 227 20.21 22.50 -5.33
C HIS A 227 20.43 21.26 -6.22
N GLY A 228 19.82 21.19 -7.41
CA GLY A 228 19.86 20.02 -8.29
C GLY A 228 19.18 18.77 -7.73
N LEU A 229 18.60 18.87 -6.54
CA LEU A 229 17.91 17.81 -5.81
C LEU A 229 16.71 18.40 -5.08
N ARG A 230 15.67 17.59 -4.89
CA ARG A 230 14.53 17.95 -4.04
C ARG A 230 13.82 16.72 -3.49
N PRO A 231 12.99 16.87 -2.43
CA PRO A 231 12.02 15.85 -2.04
C PRO A 231 10.97 15.61 -3.14
N PHE A 232 10.30 14.46 -3.09
CA PHE A 232 9.09 14.22 -3.89
C PHE A 232 7.95 15.09 -3.36
N SER A 233 7.15 15.66 -4.26
CA SER A 233 5.90 16.32 -3.90
C SER A 233 4.83 15.29 -3.46
N ILE A 234 3.74 15.75 -2.85
CA ILE A 234 2.61 14.87 -2.49
C ILE A 234 2.03 14.23 -3.74
N ARG A 235 1.86 14.99 -4.81
CA ARG A 235 1.31 14.50 -6.07
C ARG A 235 2.20 13.44 -6.72
N GLU A 236 3.49 13.67 -6.77
CA GLU A 236 4.46 12.69 -7.26
C GLU A 236 4.47 11.42 -6.42
N TYR A 237 4.42 11.58 -5.10
CA TYR A 237 4.38 10.47 -4.16
C TYR A 237 3.08 9.64 -4.32
N ALA A 238 1.95 10.31 -4.60
CA ALA A 238 0.68 9.67 -4.91
C ALA A 238 0.72 8.93 -6.25
N ARG A 239 1.27 9.55 -7.30
CA ARG A 239 1.45 8.91 -8.61
C ARG A 239 2.35 7.68 -8.55
N LEU A 240 3.38 7.67 -7.69
CA LEU A 240 4.22 6.50 -7.43
C LEU A 240 3.42 5.32 -6.84
N GLN A 241 2.32 5.57 -6.15
CA GLN A 241 1.38 4.55 -5.64
C GLN A 241 0.20 4.29 -6.59
N GLY A 242 0.17 4.99 -7.74
CA GLY A 242 -0.85 4.84 -8.77
C GLY A 242 -2.17 5.53 -8.46
N PHE A 243 -2.20 6.46 -7.49
CA PHE A 243 -3.38 7.28 -7.26
C PHE A 243 -3.68 8.14 -8.49
N PRO A 244 -4.97 8.33 -8.84
CA PRO A 244 -5.40 9.26 -9.87
C PRO A 244 -5.04 10.71 -9.51
N ASP A 245 -4.86 11.57 -10.52
CA ASP A 245 -4.46 12.96 -10.30
C ASP A 245 -5.57 13.82 -9.67
N ASP A 246 -6.82 13.43 -9.82
CA ASP A 246 -7.98 14.05 -9.20
C ASP A 246 -8.26 13.55 -7.77
N PHE A 247 -7.48 12.58 -7.28
CA PHE A 247 -7.58 12.15 -5.88
C PHE A 247 -7.10 13.26 -4.95
N HIS A 248 -7.99 13.67 -4.04
CA HIS A 248 -7.73 14.78 -3.12
C HIS A 248 -7.04 14.33 -1.83
N PHE A 249 -5.98 15.06 -1.45
CA PHE A 249 -5.28 14.92 -0.17
C PHE A 249 -5.30 16.28 0.55
N GLU A 250 -5.95 16.35 1.71
CA GLU A 250 -6.21 17.62 2.40
C GLU A 250 -4.96 18.23 3.06
N ASN A 251 -4.16 17.42 3.74
CA ASN A 251 -3.11 17.89 4.63
C ASN A 251 -1.73 17.34 4.25
N LYS A 252 -0.74 18.22 4.06
CA LYS A 252 0.62 17.86 3.64
C LYS A 252 1.28 16.78 4.51
N ARG A 253 1.11 16.85 5.83
CA ARG A 253 1.75 15.92 6.77
C ARG A 253 1.08 14.55 6.75
N THR A 254 -0.24 14.52 6.78
CA THR A 254 -1.04 13.28 6.78
C THR A 254 -1.02 12.62 5.41
N SER A 255 -0.97 13.38 4.32
CA SER A 255 -0.93 12.85 2.95
C SER A 255 0.23 11.88 2.72
N TYR A 256 1.45 12.23 3.09
CA TYR A 256 2.60 11.32 2.96
C TYR A 256 2.43 10.04 3.79
N LYS A 257 1.81 10.14 4.98
CA LYS A 257 1.49 8.98 5.84
C LYS A 257 0.49 8.06 5.13
N LEU A 258 -0.61 8.61 4.65
CA LEU A 258 -1.67 7.86 3.96
C LEU A 258 -1.16 7.20 2.69
N ILE A 259 -0.45 7.96 1.85
CA ILE A 259 0.16 7.44 0.61
C ILE A 259 1.16 6.32 0.92
N GLY A 260 2.01 6.52 1.93
CA GLY A 260 3.03 5.53 2.34
C GLY A 260 2.43 4.23 2.89
N ASN A 261 1.28 4.29 3.56
CA ASN A 261 0.55 3.13 4.05
C ASN A 261 -0.27 2.44 2.96
N ALA A 262 -0.66 3.15 1.92
CA ALA A 262 -1.53 2.63 0.88
C ALA A 262 -0.93 1.44 0.12
N VAL A 263 -1.79 0.53 -0.31
CA VAL A 263 -1.46 -0.49 -1.31
C VAL A 263 -1.49 0.15 -2.70
N PRO A 264 -0.51 -0.11 -3.57
CA PRO A 264 -0.52 0.42 -4.93
C PRO A 264 -1.81 0.08 -5.67
N VAL A 265 -2.38 1.08 -6.36
CA VAL A 265 -3.67 0.93 -7.04
C VAL A 265 -3.64 -0.23 -8.05
N GLN A 266 -2.57 -0.36 -8.84
CA GLN A 266 -2.43 -1.42 -9.83
C GLN A 266 -2.32 -2.82 -9.21
N MET A 267 -1.76 -2.92 -8.01
CA MET A 267 -1.74 -4.19 -7.27
C MET A 267 -3.16 -4.58 -6.82
N GLY A 268 -3.94 -3.62 -6.34
CA GLY A 268 -5.37 -3.81 -6.03
C GLY A 268 -6.18 -4.16 -7.28
N GLN A 269 -5.88 -3.54 -8.43
CA GLN A 269 -6.54 -3.84 -9.69
C GLN A 269 -6.27 -5.28 -10.14
N TRP A 270 -5.01 -5.72 -10.11
CA TRP A 270 -4.68 -7.12 -10.43
C TRP A 270 -5.41 -8.10 -9.51
N ILE A 271 -5.48 -7.84 -8.20
CA ILE A 271 -6.24 -8.67 -7.26
C ILE A 271 -7.73 -8.72 -7.65
N GLY A 272 -8.30 -7.57 -8.01
CA GLY A 272 -9.69 -7.48 -8.45
C GLY A 272 -9.95 -8.24 -9.75
N GLU A 273 -9.03 -8.17 -10.71
CA GLU A 273 -9.11 -8.91 -11.97
C GLU A 273 -9.10 -10.45 -11.73
N GLU A 274 -8.26 -10.92 -10.78
CA GLU A 274 -8.25 -12.33 -10.39
C GLU A 274 -9.53 -12.73 -9.63
N ALA A 275 -10.09 -11.83 -8.82
CA ALA A 275 -11.38 -12.05 -8.19
C ALA A 275 -12.50 -12.20 -9.23
N VAL A 276 -12.59 -11.28 -10.19
CA VAL A 276 -13.58 -11.35 -11.27
C VAL A 276 -13.47 -12.66 -12.05
N LYS A 277 -12.26 -13.14 -12.33
CA LYS A 277 -12.05 -14.45 -12.99
C LYS A 277 -12.54 -15.63 -12.14
N TYR A 278 -12.40 -15.54 -10.83
CA TYR A 278 -12.85 -16.58 -9.91
C TYR A 278 -14.38 -16.69 -9.84
N PHE A 279 -15.09 -15.57 -9.92
CA PHE A 279 -16.54 -15.52 -9.82
C PHE A 279 -17.29 -15.76 -11.14
N ASN A 280 -16.60 -15.64 -12.29
CA ASN A 280 -17.15 -15.93 -13.62
C ASN A 280 -16.88 -17.37 -14.04
#